data_76e62915342eae480d57f4fb7dbe8f8b
#
_entry.id   76e62915342eae480d57f4fb7dbe8f8b
#
_cell.length_a   1.000
_cell.length_b   1.000
_cell.length_c   1.000
_cell.angle_alpha   90.00
_cell.angle_beta   90.00
_cell.angle_gamma   90.00
#
_symmetry.space_group_name_H-M   'P 1'
#
loop_
_entity.id
_entity.type
_entity.pdbx_description
1 polymer ?
#
loop_
_entity_poly.entity_id
_entity_poly.type
_entity_poly.pdbx_seq_one_letter_code
_entity_poly.pdbx_strand_id
1 'polypeptide(L)'
;GFIKGVSKMTKQEAIGVSQTANVKSVMTVRAAAKNGPGVKRKLYIGLMKFLMGLSITITCGLVLFMIGYVLYRGVPNISWKLVSTSPSYLDDNIGILPDILNTLYIVIATLVIVLPLGVGAAIYLTEYAANKKIVGMIEYAAETLSGIPSIIYGLVGMLFFCQFLSLQTSLLAGALTLVVMNLPTI
;
A
#
# COMPACT_ATOMS: atom_id res chain seq x y z
N GLY A 1 -22.29 66.65 20.22
CA GLY A 1 -21.84 65.73 21.32
C GLY A 1 -22.75 64.52 21.51
N PHE A 2 -24.07 64.68 21.33
CA PHE A 2 -25.09 63.68 21.66
C PHE A 2 -25.10 62.47 20.74
N ILE A 3 -24.92 62.66 19.43
CA ILE A 3 -24.93 61.57 18.42
C ILE A 3 -23.71 60.62 18.57
N LYS A 4 -22.56 61.12 19.01
CA LYS A 4 -21.37 60.28 19.28
C LYS A 4 -21.54 59.37 20.54
N GLY A 5 -22.35 59.81 21.49
CA GLY A 5 -22.65 59.03 22.69
C GLY A 5 -23.58 57.85 22.42
N VAL A 6 -24.62 58.06 21.62
CA VAL A 6 -25.59 57.03 21.23
C VAL A 6 -24.93 55.95 20.36
N SER A 7 -24.04 56.33 19.41
CA SER A 7 -23.32 55.37 18.58
C SER A 7 -22.31 54.52 19.35
N LYS A 8 -21.74 55.00 20.43
CA LYS A 8 -20.85 54.22 21.32
C LYS A 8 -21.63 53.20 22.18
N MET A 9 -22.83 53.62 22.65
CA MET A 9 -23.69 52.73 23.46
C MET A 9 -24.22 51.54 22.62
N THR A 10 -24.72 51.81 21.43
CA THR A 10 -25.20 50.73 20.54
C THR A 10 -24.07 49.78 20.09
N LYS A 11 -22.85 50.27 19.92
CA LYS A 11 -21.70 49.43 19.58
C LYS A 11 -21.26 48.53 20.77
N GLN A 12 -21.39 49.04 21.98
CA GLN A 12 -21.03 48.32 23.22
C GLN A 12 -22.07 47.22 23.56
N GLU A 13 -23.36 47.50 23.32
CA GLU A 13 -24.43 46.51 23.45
C GLU A 13 -24.30 45.39 22.39
N ALA A 14 -24.01 45.73 21.15
CA ALA A 14 -23.79 44.75 20.08
C ALA A 14 -22.59 43.82 20.36
N ILE A 15 -21.51 44.33 20.93
CA ILE A 15 -20.34 43.53 21.36
C ILE A 15 -20.72 42.63 22.55
N GLY A 16 -21.48 43.12 23.50
CA GLY A 16 -21.95 42.33 24.64
C GLY A 16 -22.87 41.17 24.21
N VAL A 17 -23.79 41.43 23.31
CA VAL A 17 -24.68 40.38 22.74
C VAL A 17 -23.92 39.36 21.94
N SER A 18 -22.92 39.79 21.16
CA SER A 18 -22.07 38.87 20.40
C SER A 18 -21.21 37.97 21.31
N GLN A 19 -20.66 38.56 22.38
CA GLN A 19 -19.86 37.76 23.34
C GLN A 19 -20.73 36.76 24.14
N THR A 20 -21.92 37.17 24.55
CA THR A 20 -22.82 36.24 25.28
C THR A 20 -23.35 35.12 24.38
N ALA A 21 -23.60 35.38 23.08
CA ALA A 21 -23.94 34.35 22.10
C ALA A 21 -22.78 33.37 21.90
N ASN A 22 -21.55 33.87 21.79
CA ASN A 22 -20.35 33.04 21.64
C ASN A 22 -20.09 32.18 22.89
N VAL A 23 -20.22 32.75 24.08
CA VAL A 23 -20.08 32.00 25.35
C VAL A 23 -21.16 30.91 25.47
N LYS A 24 -22.40 31.20 25.11
CA LYS A 24 -23.47 30.19 25.07
C LYS A 24 -23.19 29.07 24.06
N SER A 25 -22.72 29.40 22.88
CA SER A 25 -22.37 28.37 21.88
C SER A 25 -21.19 27.49 22.34
N VAL A 26 -20.17 28.08 22.94
CA VAL A 26 -19.03 27.33 23.52
C VAL A 26 -19.47 26.46 24.69
N MET A 27 -20.38 26.96 25.56
CA MET A 27 -20.92 26.14 26.65
C MET A 27 -21.81 24.99 26.17
N THR A 28 -22.62 25.19 25.13
CA THR A 28 -23.44 24.11 24.55
C THR A 28 -22.58 23.05 23.87
N VAL A 29 -21.51 23.44 23.16
CA VAL A 29 -20.55 22.51 22.58
C VAL A 29 -19.78 21.75 23.66
N ARG A 30 -19.38 22.43 24.74
CA ARG A 30 -18.72 21.78 25.89
C ARG A 30 -19.65 20.84 26.66
N ALA A 31 -20.93 21.20 26.82
CA ALA A 31 -21.93 20.34 27.45
C ALA A 31 -22.24 19.10 26.60
N ALA A 32 -22.30 19.27 25.26
CA ALA A 32 -22.44 18.14 24.33
C ALA A 32 -21.21 17.22 24.33
N ALA A 33 -20.01 17.78 24.48
CA ALA A 33 -18.78 17.01 24.60
C ALA A 33 -18.63 16.26 25.94
N LYS A 34 -19.28 16.76 27.01
CA LYS A 34 -19.26 16.16 28.36
C LYS A 34 -20.26 14.99 28.51
N ASN A 35 -21.28 14.94 27.63
CA ASN A 35 -22.16 13.78 27.58
C ASN A 35 -21.38 12.65 26.91
N GLY A 36 -20.77 11.79 27.69
CA GLY A 36 -20.08 10.60 27.20
C GLY A 36 -21.00 9.78 26.30
N PRO A 37 -20.44 8.95 25.40
CA PRO A 37 -21.24 8.22 24.42
C PRO A 37 -22.34 7.43 25.12
N GLY A 38 -23.60 7.64 24.70
CA GLY A 38 -24.76 6.94 25.26
C GLY A 38 -24.54 5.43 25.27
N VAL A 39 -25.19 4.71 26.16
CA VAL A 39 -25.01 3.28 26.39
C VAL A 39 -25.04 2.48 25.07
N LYS A 40 -25.97 2.82 24.17
CA LYS A 40 -26.07 2.21 22.83
C LYS A 40 -24.79 2.42 21.99
N ARG A 41 -24.18 3.60 22.05
CA ARG A 41 -22.95 3.91 21.34
C ARG A 41 -21.73 3.20 21.94
N LYS A 42 -21.68 3.05 23.28
CA LYS A 42 -20.64 2.27 23.95
C LYS A 42 -20.73 0.80 23.59
N LEU A 43 -21.95 0.25 23.55
CA LEU A 43 -22.19 -1.14 23.15
C LEU A 43 -21.81 -1.38 21.69
N TYR A 44 -22.18 -0.47 20.79
CA TYR A 44 -21.80 -0.54 19.37
C TYR A 44 -20.27 -0.47 19.18
N ILE A 45 -19.61 0.45 19.87
CA ILE A 45 -18.13 0.56 19.82
C ILE A 45 -17.48 -0.70 20.42
N GLY A 46 -18.04 -1.25 21.49
CA GLY A 46 -17.56 -2.49 22.09
C GLY A 46 -17.68 -3.68 21.14
N LEU A 47 -18.85 -3.82 20.49
CA LEU A 47 -19.09 -4.86 19.49
C LEU A 47 -18.13 -4.73 18.28
N MET A 48 -17.96 -3.51 17.77
CA MET A 48 -17.02 -3.26 16.67
C MET A 48 -15.57 -3.61 17.05
N LYS A 49 -15.13 -3.23 18.25
CA LYS A 49 -13.79 -3.59 18.74
C LYS A 49 -13.62 -5.09 18.92
N PHE A 50 -14.65 -5.77 19.40
CA PHE A 50 -14.66 -7.24 19.53
C PHE A 50 -14.55 -7.92 18.17
N LEU A 51 -15.38 -7.49 17.20
CA LEU A 51 -15.32 -8.01 15.82
C LEU A 51 -13.96 -7.77 15.16
N MET A 52 -13.39 -6.57 15.32
CA MET A 52 -12.04 -6.28 14.84
C MET A 52 -10.98 -7.16 15.50
N GLY A 53 -11.04 -7.31 16.83
CA GLY A 53 -10.13 -8.18 17.58
C GLY A 53 -10.25 -9.65 17.13
N LEU A 54 -11.47 -10.13 16.97
CA LEU A 54 -11.74 -11.50 16.49
C LEU A 54 -11.16 -11.70 15.07
N SER A 55 -11.40 -10.76 14.17
CA SER A 55 -10.88 -10.82 12.80
C SER A 55 -9.34 -10.86 12.77
N ILE A 56 -8.69 -10.00 13.54
CA ILE A 56 -7.22 -9.97 13.66
C ILE A 56 -6.72 -11.31 14.21
N THR A 57 -7.34 -11.82 15.26
CA THR A 57 -6.92 -13.09 15.88
C THR A 57 -7.05 -14.27 14.94
N ILE A 58 -8.16 -14.34 14.18
CA ILE A 58 -8.37 -15.40 13.17
C ILE A 58 -7.31 -15.28 12.06
N THR A 59 -7.09 -14.09 11.54
CA THR A 59 -6.12 -13.87 10.45
C THR A 59 -4.69 -14.21 10.91
N CYS A 60 -4.26 -13.69 12.05
CA CYS A 60 -2.95 -14.01 12.60
C CYS A 60 -2.80 -15.49 12.92
N GLY A 61 -3.84 -16.11 13.51
CA GLY A 61 -3.85 -17.53 13.83
C GLY A 61 -3.72 -18.40 12.57
N LEU A 62 -4.44 -18.05 11.50
CA LEU A 62 -4.37 -18.77 10.23
C LEU A 62 -2.98 -18.63 9.59
N VAL A 63 -2.41 -17.44 9.59
CA VAL A 63 -1.05 -17.19 9.04
C VAL A 63 -0.01 -17.98 9.84
N LEU A 64 -0.05 -17.91 11.17
CA LEU A 64 0.86 -18.66 12.04
C LEU A 64 0.70 -20.17 11.89
N PHE A 65 -0.55 -20.65 11.76
CA PHE A 65 -0.82 -22.05 11.49
C PHE A 65 -0.23 -22.51 10.16
N MET A 66 -0.42 -21.73 9.09
CA MET A 66 0.14 -22.04 7.76
C MET A 66 1.67 -22.07 7.79
N ILE A 67 2.30 -21.07 8.39
CA ILE A 67 3.77 -21.03 8.54
C ILE A 67 4.24 -22.23 9.37
N GLY A 68 3.62 -22.48 10.52
CA GLY A 68 3.96 -23.62 11.39
C GLY A 68 3.80 -24.96 10.69
N TYR A 69 2.72 -25.14 9.93
CA TYR A 69 2.48 -26.35 9.16
C TYR A 69 3.55 -26.58 8.07
N VAL A 70 3.85 -25.52 7.31
CA VAL A 70 4.89 -25.59 6.25
C VAL A 70 6.26 -25.90 6.86
N LEU A 71 6.63 -25.25 7.96
CA LEU A 71 7.89 -25.52 8.64
C LEU A 71 7.93 -26.93 9.21
N TYR A 72 6.87 -27.38 9.88
CA TYR A 72 6.81 -28.72 10.45
C TYR A 72 6.96 -29.83 9.40
N ARG A 73 6.35 -29.65 8.22
CA ARG A 73 6.45 -30.60 7.12
C ARG A 73 7.70 -30.43 6.26
N GLY A 74 8.18 -29.20 6.10
CA GLY A 74 9.28 -28.86 5.20
C GLY A 74 10.66 -29.12 5.82
N VAL A 75 10.87 -28.70 7.08
CA VAL A 75 12.21 -28.77 7.72
C VAL A 75 12.83 -30.18 7.73
N PRO A 76 12.09 -31.26 8.02
CA PRO A 76 12.66 -32.61 7.99
C PRO A 76 13.19 -33.05 6.61
N ASN A 77 12.65 -32.47 5.55
CA ASN A 77 13.01 -32.82 4.17
C ASN A 77 14.11 -31.91 3.59
N ILE A 78 14.51 -30.87 4.31
CA ILE A 78 15.58 -29.98 3.87
C ILE A 78 16.91 -30.69 4.13
N SER A 79 17.60 -31.05 3.06
CA SER A 79 18.98 -31.56 3.09
C SER A 79 19.89 -30.68 2.26
N TRP A 80 21.16 -30.67 2.58
CA TRP A 80 22.15 -29.94 1.76
C TRP A 80 22.15 -30.40 0.30
N LYS A 81 21.87 -31.68 0.09
CA LYS A 81 21.72 -32.27 -1.25
C LYS A 81 20.58 -31.63 -2.03
N LEU A 82 19.45 -31.31 -1.40
CA LEU A 82 18.31 -30.63 -2.01
C LEU A 82 18.67 -29.26 -2.58
N VAL A 83 19.48 -28.50 -1.83
CA VAL A 83 19.86 -27.13 -2.21
C VAL A 83 20.94 -27.09 -3.27
N SER A 84 21.87 -28.09 -3.26
CA SER A 84 23.03 -28.10 -4.15
C SER A 84 22.88 -28.96 -5.39
N THR A 85 21.73 -29.65 -5.57
CA THR A 85 21.52 -30.56 -6.71
C THR A 85 20.49 -29.97 -7.67
N SER A 86 20.71 -30.21 -8.97
CA SER A 86 19.67 -29.97 -9.98
C SER A 86 18.71 -31.15 -10.07
N PRO A 87 17.42 -30.92 -10.38
CA PRO A 87 16.45 -31.99 -10.56
C PRO A 87 16.85 -32.87 -11.73
N SER A 88 16.83 -34.19 -11.52
CA SER A 88 17.05 -35.19 -12.58
C SER A 88 15.92 -36.21 -12.50
N TYR A 89 15.21 -36.34 -13.60
CA TYR A 89 14.12 -37.33 -13.72
C TYR A 89 14.67 -38.78 -13.89
N LEU A 90 15.97 -38.91 -14.18
CA LEU A 90 16.60 -40.22 -14.38
C LEU A 90 17.09 -40.86 -13.07
N ASP A 91 17.50 -40.01 -12.10
CA ASP A 91 18.10 -40.43 -10.84
C ASP A 91 17.21 -40.19 -9.61
N ASP A 92 15.94 -39.87 -9.80
CA ASP A 92 14.99 -39.49 -8.71
C ASP A 92 15.55 -38.39 -7.76
N ASN A 93 16.47 -37.58 -8.25
CA ASN A 93 17.05 -36.50 -7.48
C ASN A 93 16.15 -35.26 -7.54
N ILE A 94 15.64 -34.87 -6.39
CA ILE A 94 14.89 -33.63 -6.22
C ILE A 94 15.90 -32.55 -5.82
N GLY A 95 16.05 -31.51 -6.62
CA GLY A 95 16.94 -30.38 -6.32
C GLY A 95 16.31 -29.05 -6.71
N ILE A 96 16.62 -27.98 -5.97
CA ILE A 96 16.09 -26.62 -6.19
C ILE A 96 17.17 -25.62 -6.64
N LEU A 97 18.38 -26.12 -6.93
CA LEU A 97 19.49 -25.24 -7.33
C LEU A 97 19.18 -24.38 -8.57
N PRO A 98 18.58 -24.91 -9.65
CA PRO A 98 18.22 -24.09 -10.82
C PRO A 98 17.22 -22.99 -10.49
N ASP A 99 16.26 -23.25 -9.59
CA ASP A 99 15.25 -22.27 -9.21
C ASP A 99 15.86 -21.12 -8.42
N ILE A 100 16.84 -21.42 -7.53
CA ILE A 100 17.60 -20.42 -6.79
C ILE A 100 18.40 -19.54 -7.77
N LEU A 101 19.12 -20.16 -8.71
CA LEU A 101 19.90 -19.44 -9.71
C LEU A 101 19.03 -18.59 -10.63
N ASN A 102 17.92 -19.14 -11.10
CA ASN A 102 16.95 -18.41 -11.93
C ASN A 102 16.36 -17.20 -11.18
N THR A 103 16.05 -17.37 -9.91
CA THR A 103 15.57 -16.26 -9.06
C THR A 103 16.62 -15.17 -8.96
N LEU A 104 17.88 -15.53 -8.71
CA LEU A 104 18.99 -14.56 -8.66
C LEU A 104 19.17 -13.82 -9.99
N TYR A 105 19.16 -14.55 -11.11
CA TYR A 105 19.27 -13.96 -12.44
C TYR A 105 18.12 -13.02 -12.78
N ILE A 106 16.87 -13.41 -12.49
CA ILE A 106 15.70 -12.55 -12.72
C ILE A 106 15.78 -11.28 -11.88
N VAL A 107 16.15 -11.38 -10.60
CA VAL A 107 16.30 -10.21 -9.72
C VAL A 107 17.35 -9.25 -10.24
N ILE A 108 18.55 -9.76 -10.59
CA ILE A 108 19.64 -8.93 -11.12
C ILE A 108 19.23 -8.29 -12.45
N ALA A 109 18.66 -9.07 -13.37
CA ALA A 109 18.22 -8.55 -14.67
C ALA A 109 17.15 -7.46 -14.52
N THR A 110 16.18 -7.67 -13.63
CA THR A 110 15.15 -6.68 -13.34
C THR A 110 15.75 -5.40 -12.75
N LEU A 111 16.63 -5.51 -11.75
CA LEU A 111 17.26 -4.36 -11.10
C LEU A 111 18.12 -3.54 -12.07
N VAL A 112 18.90 -4.20 -12.93
CA VAL A 112 19.74 -3.53 -13.93
C VAL A 112 18.92 -2.70 -14.90
N ILE A 113 17.69 -3.11 -15.19
CA ILE A 113 16.79 -2.38 -16.10
C ILE A 113 15.96 -1.35 -15.33
N VAL A 114 15.35 -1.75 -14.21
CA VAL A 114 14.35 -0.92 -13.52
C VAL A 114 14.97 0.25 -12.77
N LEU A 115 16.16 0.07 -12.16
CA LEU A 115 16.80 1.15 -11.40
C LEU A 115 17.19 2.35 -12.29
N PRO A 116 17.93 2.19 -13.40
CA PRO A 116 18.27 3.35 -14.22
C PRO A 116 17.03 4.00 -14.86
N LEU A 117 16.04 3.21 -15.27
CA LEU A 117 14.80 3.76 -15.84
C LEU A 117 13.94 4.47 -14.79
N GLY A 118 13.69 3.84 -13.65
CA GLY A 118 12.85 4.39 -12.59
C GLY A 118 13.47 5.61 -11.93
N VAL A 119 14.74 5.51 -11.52
CA VAL A 119 15.46 6.64 -10.92
C VAL A 119 15.64 7.78 -11.94
N GLY A 120 15.97 7.48 -13.19
CA GLY A 120 16.07 8.47 -14.25
C GLY A 120 14.74 9.18 -14.52
N ALA A 121 13.63 8.45 -14.56
CA ALA A 121 12.30 9.01 -14.70
C ALA A 121 11.92 9.88 -13.49
N ALA A 122 12.19 9.43 -12.26
CA ALA A 122 11.91 10.18 -11.04
C ALA A 122 12.68 11.50 -11.00
N ILE A 123 13.99 11.50 -11.30
CA ILE A 123 14.81 12.71 -11.37
C ILE A 123 14.28 13.65 -12.46
N TYR A 124 13.95 13.13 -13.63
CA TYR A 124 13.40 13.94 -14.71
C TYR A 124 12.09 14.62 -14.30
N LEU A 125 11.18 13.88 -13.68
CA LEU A 125 9.87 14.40 -13.25
C LEU A 125 10.00 15.44 -12.13
N THR A 126 10.93 15.27 -11.20
CA THR A 126 11.08 16.15 -10.04
C THR A 126 11.92 17.39 -10.34
N GLU A 127 12.98 17.28 -11.14
CA GLU A 127 13.93 18.37 -11.34
C GLU A 127 13.80 19.07 -12.71
N TYR A 128 13.52 18.31 -13.77
CA TYR A 128 13.58 18.82 -15.14
C TYR A 128 12.23 19.11 -15.78
N ALA A 129 11.15 18.52 -15.30
CA ALA A 129 9.85 18.68 -15.94
C ALA A 129 9.25 20.07 -15.68
N ALA A 130 9.24 20.91 -16.71
CA ALA A 130 8.73 22.27 -16.67
C ALA A 130 7.20 22.36 -16.53
N ASN A 131 6.46 21.35 -17.01
CA ASN A 131 5.00 21.35 -17.02
C ASN A 131 4.41 20.54 -15.87
N LYS A 132 4.09 21.23 -14.77
CA LYS A 132 3.49 20.61 -13.57
C LYS A 132 2.19 19.84 -13.83
N LYS A 133 1.44 20.15 -14.90
CA LYS A 133 0.20 19.42 -15.22
C LYS A 133 0.51 18.02 -15.77
N ILE A 134 1.56 17.91 -16.60
CA ILE A 134 2.00 16.63 -17.14
C ILE A 134 2.58 15.76 -16.02
N VAL A 135 3.40 16.35 -15.15
CA VAL A 135 3.94 15.66 -13.96
C VAL A 135 2.80 15.08 -13.12
N GLY A 136 1.82 15.88 -12.70
CA GLY A 136 0.70 15.42 -11.91
C GLY A 136 -0.15 14.34 -12.61
N MET A 137 -0.27 14.36 -13.94
CA MET A 137 -0.96 13.31 -14.68
C MET A 137 -0.17 11.99 -14.68
N ILE A 138 1.16 12.06 -14.79
CA ILE A 138 2.02 10.88 -14.75
C ILE A 138 2.05 10.28 -13.34
N GLU A 139 2.18 11.11 -12.30
CA GLU A 139 2.10 10.69 -10.90
C GLU A 139 0.77 9.99 -10.59
N TYR A 140 -0.34 10.58 -10.99
CA TYR A 140 -1.67 9.97 -10.82
C TYR A 140 -1.80 8.64 -11.57
N ALA A 141 -1.26 8.54 -12.78
CA ALA A 141 -1.25 7.30 -13.55
C ALA A 141 -0.39 6.23 -12.86
N ALA A 142 0.80 6.59 -12.37
CA ALA A 142 1.69 5.69 -11.63
C ALA A 142 1.05 5.19 -10.34
N GLU A 143 0.41 6.07 -9.56
CA GLU A 143 -0.33 5.71 -8.34
C GLU A 143 -1.49 4.76 -8.65
N THR A 144 -2.23 5.01 -9.73
CA THR A 144 -3.33 4.13 -10.16
C THR A 144 -2.81 2.75 -10.59
N LEU A 145 -1.71 2.71 -11.34
CA LEU A 145 -1.07 1.47 -11.77
C LEU A 145 -0.53 0.69 -10.58
N SER A 146 0.13 1.34 -9.63
CA SER A 146 0.65 0.66 -8.43
C SER A 146 -0.44 -0.01 -7.57
N GLY A 147 -1.69 0.44 -7.68
CA GLY A 147 -2.85 -0.17 -7.03
C GLY A 147 -3.38 -1.44 -7.70
N ILE A 148 -2.90 -1.80 -8.89
CA ILE A 148 -3.35 -3.00 -9.61
C ILE A 148 -2.73 -4.25 -8.98
N PRO A 149 -3.53 -5.31 -8.68
CA PRO A 149 -3.00 -6.58 -8.19
C PRO A 149 -1.92 -7.18 -9.10
N SER A 150 -0.81 -7.62 -8.52
CA SER A 150 0.35 -8.17 -9.25
C SER A 150 0.02 -9.33 -10.19
N ILE A 151 -1.04 -10.09 -9.89
CA ILE A 151 -1.51 -11.19 -10.74
C ILE A 151 -1.91 -10.70 -12.14
N ILE A 152 -2.48 -9.50 -12.24
CA ILE A 152 -2.87 -8.90 -13.53
C ILE A 152 -1.62 -8.57 -14.34
N TYR A 153 -0.59 -8.00 -13.72
CA TYR A 153 0.70 -7.77 -14.37
C TYR A 153 1.34 -9.06 -14.87
N GLY A 154 1.26 -10.14 -14.07
CA GLY A 154 1.74 -11.46 -14.47
C GLY A 154 1.01 -12.01 -15.69
N LEU A 155 -0.33 -11.91 -15.71
CA LEU A 155 -1.13 -12.36 -16.85
C LEU A 155 -0.86 -11.53 -18.11
N VAL A 156 -0.86 -10.21 -18.00
CA VAL A 156 -0.56 -9.30 -19.12
C VAL A 156 0.86 -9.53 -19.62
N GLY A 157 1.83 -9.66 -18.73
CA GLY A 157 3.22 -9.96 -19.07
C GLY A 157 3.36 -11.30 -19.80
N MET A 158 2.67 -12.34 -19.34
CA MET A 158 2.64 -13.63 -20.01
C MET A 158 2.05 -13.52 -21.42
N LEU A 159 0.91 -12.86 -21.58
CA LEU A 159 0.27 -12.70 -22.90
C LEU A 159 1.13 -11.85 -23.84
N PHE A 160 1.69 -10.74 -23.34
CA PHE A 160 2.44 -9.82 -24.17
C PHE A 160 3.84 -10.32 -24.49
N PHE A 161 4.64 -10.66 -23.47
CA PHE A 161 6.04 -11.05 -23.68
C PHE A 161 6.17 -12.48 -24.17
N CYS A 162 5.41 -13.44 -23.61
CA CYS A 162 5.57 -14.84 -24.01
C CYS A 162 4.85 -15.18 -25.31
N GLN A 163 3.62 -14.67 -25.51
CA GLN A 163 2.82 -15.01 -26.69
C GLN A 163 3.00 -14.01 -27.84
N PHE A 164 2.77 -12.71 -27.60
CA PHE A 164 2.82 -11.71 -28.66
C PHE A 164 4.25 -11.46 -29.18
N LEU A 165 5.22 -11.28 -28.26
CA LEU A 165 6.64 -11.14 -28.65
C LEU A 165 7.34 -12.48 -28.91
N SER A 166 6.65 -13.61 -28.74
CA SER A 166 7.20 -14.96 -28.96
C SER A 166 8.47 -15.27 -28.15
N LEU A 167 8.68 -14.60 -27.03
CA LEU A 167 9.82 -14.85 -26.13
C LEU A 167 9.68 -16.17 -25.35
N GLN A 168 8.54 -16.85 -25.49
CA GLN A 168 8.20 -18.05 -24.74
C GLN A 168 8.31 -17.84 -23.22
N THR A 169 8.35 -18.90 -22.44
CA THR A 169 8.58 -18.85 -20.99
C THR A 169 10.08 -18.68 -20.71
N SER A 170 10.62 -17.50 -20.94
CA SER A 170 12.02 -17.19 -20.77
C SER A 170 12.27 -16.29 -19.55
N LEU A 171 13.50 -16.33 -19.06
CA LEU A 171 13.97 -15.44 -17.98
C LEU A 171 13.80 -13.97 -18.36
N LEU A 172 14.00 -13.64 -19.64
CA LEU A 172 13.86 -12.28 -20.14
C LEU A 172 12.40 -11.80 -20.12
N ALA A 173 11.44 -12.66 -20.49
CA ALA A 173 10.01 -12.35 -20.40
C ALA A 173 9.59 -12.11 -18.94
N GLY A 174 10.09 -12.93 -18.00
CA GLY A 174 9.86 -12.75 -16.57
C GLY A 174 10.46 -11.45 -16.05
N ALA A 175 11.71 -11.14 -16.38
CA ALA A 175 12.37 -9.92 -15.96
C ALA A 175 11.66 -8.66 -16.49
N LEU A 176 11.26 -8.64 -17.77
CA LEU A 176 10.51 -7.52 -18.35
C LEU A 176 9.14 -7.33 -17.70
N THR A 177 8.44 -8.41 -17.37
CA THR A 177 7.19 -8.35 -16.63
C THR A 177 7.37 -7.71 -15.25
N LEU A 178 8.43 -8.11 -14.53
CA LEU A 178 8.79 -7.51 -13.23
C LEU A 178 9.22 -6.05 -13.36
N VAL A 179 9.90 -5.67 -14.43
CA VAL A 179 10.25 -4.27 -14.72
C VAL A 179 8.98 -3.43 -14.85
N VAL A 180 8.02 -3.85 -15.69
CA VAL A 180 6.76 -3.13 -15.90
C VAL A 180 5.96 -3.01 -14.60
N MET A 181 5.95 -4.07 -13.77
CA MET A 181 5.24 -4.08 -12.49
C MET A 181 5.87 -3.14 -11.46
N ASN A 182 7.21 -3.07 -11.39
CA ASN A 182 7.91 -2.28 -10.38
C ASN A 182 8.13 -0.81 -10.80
N LEU A 183 8.12 -0.51 -12.08
CA LEU A 183 8.40 0.84 -12.59
C LEU A 183 7.49 1.93 -12.02
N PRO A 184 6.17 1.72 -11.83
CA PRO A 184 5.30 2.73 -11.23
C PRO A 184 5.55 2.97 -9.72
N THR A 185 6.25 2.05 -9.05
CA THR A 185 6.47 2.09 -7.58
C THR A 185 7.78 2.79 -7.19
N ILE A 186 8.67 2.99 -8.16
CA ILE A 186 9.97 3.65 -7.97
C ILE A 186 9.84 5.15 -8.24
#